data_cff11a062b1ee60c813d7fcb5e8b6539
#
_entry.id   cff11a062b1ee60c813d7fcb5e8b6539
#
_cell.length_a   1.000
_cell.length_b   1.000
_cell.length_c   1.000
_cell.angle_alpha   90.00
_cell.angle_beta   90.00
_cell.angle_gamma   90.00
#
_symmetry.space_group_name_H-M   'P 1'
#
loop_
_entity.id
_entity.type
_entity.pdbx_description
1 polymer ?
#
loop_
_entity_poly.entity_id
_entity_poly.type
_entity_poly.pdbx_seq_one_letter_code
_entity_poly.pdbx_strand_id
1 'polypeptide(L)'
;HQVEFRDVTVTALTSAVRGANWLFPETRTVLDIGGQTMKASKLDERIKVKSFRLNDKCAAGTGAFLEKTARYMNFSTEEIGPLAATSTVPVEISGVCAVFAESEVINQLSIGSAPSDIMNGAMHSLVGRSLQLMRRVKMEPDYTLIGGIMRFPTMVEALTEGLGDGVNVPEGDLVQYTGALGAATLARQRLEKRGG
;
A
#
# COMPACT_ATOMS: atom_id res chain seq x y z
N HIS A 1 19.34 8.74 -5.03
CA HIS A 1 20.04 9.26 -6.20
C HIS A 1 19.26 10.45 -6.75
N GLN A 2 19.91 11.60 -6.87
CA GLN A 2 19.30 12.80 -7.44
C GLN A 2 19.56 12.80 -8.95
N VAL A 3 18.51 13.05 -9.74
CA VAL A 3 18.63 13.18 -11.19
C VAL A 3 19.28 14.54 -11.50
N GLU A 4 20.23 14.60 -12.42
CA GLU A 4 20.95 15.84 -12.78
C GLU A 4 20.01 16.89 -13.41
N PHE A 5 18.97 16.44 -14.13
CA PHE A 5 17.98 17.30 -14.79
C PHE A 5 16.73 17.46 -13.93
N ARG A 6 16.74 18.41 -13.02
CA ARG A 6 15.57 18.70 -12.17
C ARG A 6 15.41 20.20 -11.97
N ASP A 7 14.23 20.69 -12.22
CA ASP A 7 13.83 22.06 -11.85
C ASP A 7 13.26 22.12 -10.43
N VAL A 8 12.67 21.02 -9.97
CA VAL A 8 11.98 20.95 -8.69
C VAL A 8 12.10 19.56 -8.06
N THR A 9 12.21 19.54 -6.74
CA THR A 9 12.11 18.33 -5.92
C THR A 9 10.88 18.41 -5.04
N VAL A 10 10.11 17.33 -4.97
CA VAL A 10 8.97 17.15 -4.06
C VAL A 10 9.12 15.85 -3.28
N THR A 11 8.51 15.77 -2.10
CA THR A 11 8.53 14.53 -1.33
C THR A 11 7.64 13.47 -1.99
N ALA A 12 7.98 12.20 -1.86
CA ALA A 12 7.16 11.09 -2.33
C ALA A 12 5.73 11.15 -1.74
N LEU A 13 5.60 11.60 -0.49
CA LEU A 13 4.31 11.79 0.16
C LEU A 13 3.44 12.84 -0.57
N THR A 14 4.03 13.99 -0.89
CA THR A 14 3.32 15.07 -1.60
C THR A 14 2.92 14.63 -3.00
N SER A 15 3.80 13.93 -3.71
CA SER A 15 3.51 13.40 -5.04
C SER A 15 2.38 12.38 -5.01
N ALA A 16 2.44 11.41 -4.10
CA ALA A 16 1.42 10.38 -3.94
C ALA A 16 0.03 10.99 -3.70
N VAL A 17 -0.07 11.93 -2.76
CA VAL A 17 -1.32 12.64 -2.44
C VAL A 17 -1.85 13.44 -3.64
N ARG A 18 -0.98 14.13 -4.36
CA ARG A 18 -1.39 14.91 -5.54
C ARG A 18 -1.86 14.03 -6.69
N GLY A 19 -1.21 12.89 -6.90
CA GLY A 19 -1.63 11.92 -7.90
C GLY A 19 -2.98 11.27 -7.53
N ALA A 20 -3.15 10.86 -6.27
CA ALA A 20 -4.41 10.32 -5.78
C ALA A 20 -5.58 11.30 -5.95
N ASN A 21 -5.39 12.55 -5.54
CA ASN A 21 -6.43 13.58 -5.69
C ASN A 21 -6.69 13.98 -7.16
N TRP A 22 -5.68 13.89 -8.04
CA TRP A 22 -5.88 14.14 -9.45
C TRP A 22 -6.77 13.07 -10.10
N LEU A 23 -6.61 11.81 -9.67
CA LEU A 23 -7.44 10.69 -10.15
C LEU A 23 -8.83 10.70 -9.48
N PHE A 24 -8.88 10.99 -8.19
CA PHE A 24 -10.09 10.96 -7.37
C PHE A 24 -10.18 12.26 -6.55
N PRO A 25 -10.86 13.29 -7.07
CA PRO A 25 -10.92 14.63 -6.45
C PRO A 25 -11.45 14.64 -5.01
N GLU A 26 -12.33 13.69 -4.67
CA GLU A 26 -12.94 13.60 -3.33
C GLU A 26 -12.04 12.95 -2.28
N THR A 27 -10.85 12.47 -2.67
CA THR A 27 -9.91 11.81 -1.76
C THR A 27 -9.67 12.60 -0.47
N ARG A 28 -9.88 11.95 0.69
CA ARG A 28 -9.59 12.48 2.03
C ARG A 28 -8.45 11.75 2.72
N THR A 29 -8.31 10.46 2.45
CA THR A 29 -7.23 9.63 3.03
C THR A 29 -6.55 8.83 1.94
N VAL A 30 -5.23 8.84 1.92
CA VAL A 30 -4.41 8.04 0.98
C VAL A 30 -3.63 6.99 1.77
N LEU A 31 -3.74 5.74 1.34
CA LEU A 31 -2.88 4.64 1.78
C LEU A 31 -1.98 4.24 0.62
N ASP A 32 -0.67 4.34 0.82
CA ASP A 32 0.36 3.94 -0.14
C ASP A 32 1.15 2.76 0.43
N ILE A 33 1.01 1.57 -0.18
CA ILE A 33 1.75 0.37 0.21
C ILE A 33 2.69 -0.04 -0.91
N GLY A 34 3.96 0.24 -0.68
CA GLY A 34 5.05 -0.17 -1.57
C GLY A 34 5.74 -1.45 -1.12
N GLY A 35 6.78 -1.84 -1.84
CA GLY A 35 7.61 -3.00 -1.49
C GLY A 35 8.34 -2.83 -0.15
N GLN A 36 8.75 -1.61 0.21
CA GLN A 36 9.57 -1.33 1.39
C GLN A 36 8.95 -0.35 2.38
N THR A 37 7.89 0.35 2.01
CA THR A 37 7.28 1.39 2.85
C THR A 37 5.78 1.31 2.79
N MET A 38 5.13 1.66 3.91
CA MET A 38 3.71 1.92 3.97
C MET A 38 3.48 3.32 4.53
N LYS A 39 2.60 4.09 3.88
CA LYS A 39 2.30 5.47 4.27
C LYS A 39 0.80 5.66 4.29
N ALA A 40 0.30 6.24 5.36
CA ALA A 40 -1.07 6.74 5.44
C ALA A 40 -1.04 8.26 5.56
N SER A 41 -1.87 8.96 4.79
CA SER A 41 -1.95 10.42 4.77
C SER A 41 -3.39 10.87 4.81
N LYS A 42 -3.73 11.77 5.74
CA LYS A 42 -5.02 12.46 5.77
C LYS A 42 -4.86 13.85 5.17
N LEU A 43 -5.82 14.25 4.35
CA LEU A 43 -5.86 15.53 3.66
C LEU A 43 -6.81 16.51 4.36
N ASP A 44 -6.52 17.80 4.22
CA ASP A 44 -7.44 18.87 4.50
C ASP A 44 -8.28 19.22 3.25
N GLU A 45 -9.23 20.16 3.40
CA GLU A 45 -10.10 20.63 2.32
C GLU A 45 -9.33 21.33 1.17
N ARG A 46 -8.09 21.73 1.41
CA ARG A 46 -7.19 22.35 0.42
C ARG A 46 -6.22 21.35 -0.21
N ILE A 47 -6.47 20.04 -0.02
CA ILE A 47 -5.63 18.95 -0.54
C ILE A 47 -4.18 19.04 -0.02
N LYS A 48 -4.00 19.54 1.19
CA LYS A 48 -2.73 19.50 1.90
C LYS A 48 -2.71 18.36 2.89
N VAL A 49 -1.56 17.77 3.08
CA VAL A 49 -1.38 16.71 4.09
C VAL A 49 -1.54 17.32 5.48
N LYS A 50 -2.64 16.99 6.16
CA LYS A 50 -2.95 17.41 7.53
C LYS A 50 -2.22 16.57 8.56
N SER A 51 -2.16 15.25 8.33
CA SER A 51 -1.41 14.30 9.14
C SER A 51 -0.94 13.14 8.30
N PHE A 52 0.16 12.54 8.67
CA PHE A 52 0.66 11.33 8.04
C PHE A 52 1.33 10.40 9.05
N ARG A 53 1.41 9.12 8.69
CA ARG A 53 2.22 8.12 9.38
C ARG A 53 2.96 7.30 8.34
N LEU A 54 4.17 6.93 8.69
CA LEU A 54 5.07 6.15 7.87
C LEU A 54 5.48 4.89 8.62
N ASN A 55 5.46 3.77 7.93
CA ASN A 55 6.12 2.55 8.34
C ASN A 55 7.23 2.25 7.32
N ASP A 56 8.46 2.60 7.66
CA ASP A 56 9.67 2.42 6.86
C ASP A 56 10.72 1.55 7.56
N LYS A 57 10.42 1.10 8.79
CA LYS A 57 11.36 0.36 9.63
C LYS A 57 10.97 -1.11 9.83
N CYS A 58 9.74 -1.48 9.50
CA CYS A 58 9.24 -2.83 9.72
C CYS A 58 8.78 -3.45 8.39
N ALA A 59 9.54 -4.42 7.90
CA ALA A 59 9.24 -5.14 6.65
C ALA A 59 7.86 -5.82 6.68
N ALA A 60 7.40 -6.29 7.86
CA ALA A 60 6.10 -6.94 7.98
C ALA A 60 4.88 -6.06 7.63
N GLY A 61 5.05 -4.76 7.53
CA GLY A 61 4.01 -3.82 7.09
C GLY A 61 4.17 -3.38 5.64
N THR A 62 4.82 -4.17 4.79
CA THR A 62 5.14 -3.79 3.40
C THR A 62 5.10 -5.00 2.47
N GLY A 63 5.17 -4.74 1.16
CA GLY A 63 5.22 -5.80 0.15
C GLY A 63 6.37 -6.78 0.31
N ALA A 64 7.50 -6.33 0.88
CA ALA A 64 8.65 -7.20 1.13
C ALA A 64 8.32 -8.39 2.05
N PHE A 65 7.34 -8.25 2.95
CA PHE A 65 6.87 -9.35 3.77
C PHE A 65 6.15 -10.42 2.93
N LEU A 66 5.28 -10.01 2.02
CA LEU A 66 4.58 -10.94 1.13
C LEU A 66 5.54 -11.61 0.15
N GLU A 67 6.48 -10.85 -0.42
CA GLU A 67 7.55 -11.41 -1.27
C GLU A 67 8.38 -12.47 -0.52
N LYS A 68 8.77 -12.18 0.71
CA LYS A 68 9.56 -13.10 1.51
C LYS A 68 8.76 -14.36 1.86
N THR A 69 7.48 -14.19 2.19
CA THR A 69 6.55 -15.31 2.43
C THR A 69 6.42 -16.19 1.17
N ALA A 70 6.25 -15.59 -0.01
CA ALA A 70 6.18 -16.32 -1.26
C ALA A 70 7.47 -17.12 -1.53
N ARG A 71 8.64 -16.50 -1.31
CA ARG A 71 9.95 -17.17 -1.49
C ARG A 71 10.12 -18.37 -0.57
N TYR A 72 9.68 -18.33 0.67
CA TYR A 72 9.71 -19.50 1.56
C TYR A 72 8.89 -20.67 1.05
N MET A 73 7.87 -20.41 0.26
CA MET A 73 6.98 -21.39 -0.35
C MET A 73 7.36 -21.71 -1.82
N ASN A 74 8.47 -21.11 -2.33
CA ASN A 74 8.97 -21.25 -3.71
C ASN A 74 8.01 -20.69 -4.77
N PHE A 75 7.31 -19.60 -4.46
CA PHE A 75 6.48 -18.84 -5.39
C PHE A 75 7.12 -17.50 -5.77
N SER A 76 6.83 -17.01 -6.97
CA SER A 76 7.21 -15.69 -7.45
C SER A 76 6.31 -14.59 -6.89
N THR A 77 6.71 -13.32 -7.07
CA THR A 77 5.91 -12.16 -6.65
C THR A 77 4.58 -12.09 -7.41
N GLU A 78 4.58 -12.47 -8.68
CA GLU A 78 3.40 -12.46 -9.55
C GLU A 78 2.35 -13.49 -9.13
N GLU A 79 2.78 -14.57 -8.48
CA GLU A 79 1.91 -15.63 -8.00
C GLU A 79 1.25 -15.33 -6.65
N ILE A 80 1.68 -14.28 -5.93
CA ILE A 80 1.15 -13.92 -4.60
C ILE A 80 -0.37 -13.77 -4.61
N GLY A 81 -0.89 -12.94 -5.52
CA GLY A 81 -2.33 -12.67 -5.62
C GLY A 81 -3.12 -13.92 -6.01
N PRO A 82 -2.80 -14.58 -7.14
CA PRO A 82 -3.44 -15.83 -7.55
C PRO A 82 -3.42 -16.91 -6.47
N LEU A 83 -2.29 -17.09 -5.78
CA LEU A 83 -2.15 -18.07 -4.70
C LEU A 83 -3.10 -17.76 -3.54
N ALA A 84 -3.10 -16.52 -3.04
CA ALA A 84 -3.98 -16.11 -1.95
C ALA A 84 -5.46 -16.27 -2.29
N ALA A 85 -5.85 -16.03 -3.55
CA ALA A 85 -7.22 -16.16 -4.03
C ALA A 85 -7.76 -17.61 -3.96
N THR A 86 -6.87 -18.61 -3.92
CA THR A 86 -7.27 -20.03 -3.80
C THR A 86 -7.36 -20.52 -2.34
N SER A 87 -7.15 -19.63 -1.37
CA SER A 87 -7.26 -19.96 0.06
C SER A 87 -8.67 -20.33 0.44
N THR A 88 -8.80 -21.37 1.26
CA THR A 88 -10.09 -21.83 1.80
C THR A 88 -10.23 -21.53 3.29
N VAL A 89 -9.13 -21.60 4.03
CA VAL A 89 -9.07 -21.37 5.49
C VAL A 89 -7.77 -20.61 5.82
N PRO A 90 -7.78 -19.27 5.73
CA PRO A 90 -6.58 -18.50 6.02
C PRO A 90 -6.01 -18.83 7.40
N VAL A 91 -4.70 -19.05 7.50
CA VAL A 91 -4.04 -19.24 8.77
C VAL A 91 -3.85 -17.90 9.48
N GLU A 92 -3.92 -17.89 10.81
CA GLU A 92 -3.64 -16.68 11.56
C GLU A 92 -2.15 -16.40 11.60
N ILE A 93 -1.74 -15.23 11.08
CA ILE A 93 -0.37 -14.73 11.12
C ILE A 93 -0.34 -13.46 11.95
N SER A 94 0.53 -13.43 12.96
CA SER A 94 0.65 -12.30 13.89
C SER A 94 0.92 -10.96 13.18
N GLY A 95 0.14 -9.97 13.55
CA GLY A 95 0.31 -8.58 13.12
C GLY A 95 1.35 -7.77 13.92
N VAL A 96 2.03 -8.32 14.92
CA VAL A 96 2.82 -7.52 15.88
C VAL A 96 4.24 -7.25 15.41
N CYS A 97 4.98 -8.26 14.96
CA CYS A 97 6.40 -8.13 14.59
C CYS A 97 6.72 -8.96 13.34
N ALA A 98 7.57 -8.43 12.45
CA ALA A 98 8.03 -9.13 11.26
C ALA A 98 8.69 -10.48 11.58
N VAL A 99 9.53 -10.51 12.61
CA VAL A 99 10.27 -11.71 13.00
C VAL A 99 9.30 -12.82 13.48
N PHE A 100 8.30 -12.44 14.26
CA PHE A 100 7.27 -13.40 14.70
C PHE A 100 6.42 -13.87 13.53
N ALA A 101 5.98 -12.95 12.67
CA ALA A 101 5.21 -13.30 11.47
C ALA A 101 5.97 -14.28 10.56
N GLU A 102 7.27 -14.05 10.34
CA GLU A 102 8.12 -14.98 9.58
C GLU A 102 8.26 -16.35 10.25
N SER A 103 8.47 -16.36 11.57
CA SER A 103 8.55 -17.61 12.32
C SER A 103 7.24 -18.41 12.27
N GLU A 104 6.10 -17.72 12.31
CA GLU A 104 4.78 -18.32 12.16
C GLU A 104 4.57 -18.89 10.76
N VAL A 105 4.97 -18.16 9.69
CA VAL A 105 4.96 -18.69 8.32
C VAL A 105 5.77 -19.98 8.22
N ILE A 106 6.99 -20.02 8.74
CA ILE A 106 7.85 -21.21 8.73
C ILE A 106 7.22 -22.36 9.53
N ASN A 107 6.61 -22.06 10.68
CA ASN A 107 5.91 -23.05 11.48
C ASN A 107 4.71 -23.64 10.72
N GLN A 108 3.89 -22.80 10.09
CA GLN A 108 2.74 -23.24 9.31
C GLN A 108 3.17 -24.14 8.13
N LEU A 109 4.27 -23.81 7.46
CA LEU A 109 4.85 -24.68 6.42
C LEU A 109 5.28 -26.04 7.01
N SER A 110 5.89 -26.04 8.20
CA SER A 110 6.41 -27.25 8.85
C SER A 110 5.31 -28.22 9.24
N ILE A 111 4.14 -27.70 9.62
CA ILE A 111 2.97 -28.51 9.98
C ILE A 111 2.08 -28.89 8.79
N GLY A 112 2.46 -28.46 7.56
CA GLY A 112 1.79 -28.85 6.33
C GLY A 112 0.56 -28.01 5.95
N SER A 113 0.43 -26.77 6.47
CA SER A 113 -0.62 -25.86 6.04
C SER A 113 -0.48 -25.52 4.54
N ALA A 114 -1.62 -25.36 3.87
CA ALA A 114 -1.62 -25.04 2.44
C ALA A 114 -0.94 -23.69 2.17
N PRO A 115 -0.06 -23.59 1.14
CA PRO A 115 0.59 -22.32 0.77
C PRO A 115 -0.39 -21.17 0.53
N SER A 116 -1.56 -21.45 -0.06
CA SER A 116 -2.64 -20.48 -0.27
C SER A 116 -3.15 -19.89 1.05
N ASP A 117 -3.37 -20.73 2.05
CA ASP A 117 -3.88 -20.32 3.35
C ASP A 117 -2.85 -19.52 4.14
N ILE A 118 -1.57 -19.86 4.01
CA ILE A 118 -0.45 -19.12 4.59
C ILE A 118 -0.33 -17.74 3.92
N MET A 119 -0.40 -17.67 2.57
CA MET A 119 -0.29 -16.42 1.83
C MET A 119 -1.46 -15.48 2.15
N ASN A 120 -2.67 -16.00 2.20
CA ASN A 120 -3.85 -15.23 2.55
C ASN A 120 -3.79 -14.73 4.01
N GLY A 121 -3.33 -15.55 4.94
CA GLY A 121 -3.07 -15.13 6.32
C GLY A 121 -2.04 -14.01 6.43
N ALA A 122 -0.97 -14.08 5.63
CA ALA A 122 0.03 -13.01 5.54
C ALA A 122 -0.57 -11.70 4.98
N MET A 123 -1.46 -11.79 3.98
CA MET A 123 -2.19 -10.62 3.47
C MET A 123 -3.09 -10.01 4.54
N HIS A 124 -3.88 -10.79 5.24
CA HIS A 124 -4.74 -10.31 6.33
C HIS A 124 -3.94 -9.65 7.45
N SER A 125 -2.76 -10.17 7.79
CA SER A 125 -1.83 -9.53 8.72
C SER A 125 -1.40 -8.14 8.22
N LEU A 126 -1.09 -8.00 6.92
CA LEU A 126 -0.73 -6.71 6.31
C LEU A 126 -1.92 -5.75 6.29
N VAL A 127 -3.13 -6.22 5.98
CA VAL A 127 -4.37 -5.44 6.04
C VAL A 127 -4.60 -4.88 7.45
N GLY A 128 -4.51 -5.71 8.48
CA GLY A 128 -4.67 -5.28 9.87
C GLY A 128 -3.71 -4.14 10.25
N ARG A 129 -2.45 -4.22 9.83
CA ARG A 129 -1.44 -3.16 10.03
C ARG A 129 -1.75 -1.90 9.25
N SER A 130 -2.23 -2.05 8.01
CA SER A 130 -2.64 -0.93 7.16
C SER A 130 -3.76 -0.12 7.79
N LEU A 131 -4.81 -0.81 8.24
CA LEU A 131 -5.93 -0.19 8.94
C LEU A 131 -5.50 0.47 10.26
N GLN A 132 -4.59 -0.16 11.01
CA GLN A 132 -4.04 0.43 12.23
C GLN A 132 -3.26 1.72 11.92
N LEU A 133 -2.48 1.75 10.83
CA LEU A 133 -1.74 2.95 10.41
C LEU A 133 -2.71 4.07 10.00
N MET A 134 -3.77 3.75 9.25
CA MET A 134 -4.80 4.69 8.83
C MET A 134 -5.59 5.27 10.02
N ARG A 135 -5.93 4.45 11.01
CA ARG A 135 -6.56 4.94 12.26
C ARG A 135 -5.68 5.96 12.99
N ARG A 136 -4.34 5.80 12.96
CA ARG A 136 -3.40 6.75 13.60
C ARG A 136 -3.36 8.12 12.92
N VAL A 137 -3.75 8.25 11.66
CA VAL A 137 -3.92 9.54 10.99
C VAL A 137 -5.33 10.10 11.13
N LYS A 138 -6.21 9.40 11.86
CA LYS A 138 -7.65 9.71 11.98
C LYS A 138 -8.28 9.75 10.59
N MET A 139 -8.17 8.62 9.87
CA MET A 139 -8.69 8.44 8.52
C MET A 139 -10.15 8.88 8.39
N GLU A 140 -10.49 9.38 7.23
CA GLU A 140 -11.84 9.74 6.80
C GLU A 140 -12.09 9.19 5.39
N PRO A 141 -13.31 8.71 5.06
CA PRO A 141 -13.67 8.48 3.67
C PRO A 141 -13.60 9.82 2.90
N ASP A 142 -13.32 9.87 1.66
CA ASP A 142 -13.04 8.87 0.65
C ASP A 142 -11.58 8.42 0.70
N TYR A 143 -11.39 7.11 0.71
CA TYR A 143 -10.07 6.49 0.78
C TYR A 143 -9.52 6.26 -0.62
N THR A 144 -8.24 6.52 -0.86
CA THR A 144 -7.56 6.14 -2.10
C THR A 144 -6.39 5.23 -1.78
N LEU A 145 -6.43 4.01 -2.32
CA LEU A 145 -5.43 2.97 -2.13
C LEU A 145 -4.47 2.97 -3.31
N ILE A 146 -3.17 3.12 -3.06
CA ILE A 146 -2.12 3.17 -4.08
C ILE A 146 -0.90 2.34 -3.67
N GLY A 147 0.03 2.20 -4.59
CA GLY A 147 1.26 1.40 -4.42
C GLY A 147 1.17 0.03 -5.07
N GLY A 148 2.31 -0.60 -5.30
CA GLY A 148 2.41 -1.84 -6.08
C GLY A 148 1.63 -3.02 -5.51
N ILE A 149 1.35 -3.02 -4.21
CA ILE A 149 0.54 -4.06 -3.54
C ILE A 149 -0.91 -4.07 -4.01
N MET A 150 -1.43 -2.91 -4.45
CA MET A 150 -2.80 -2.80 -4.99
C MET A 150 -2.97 -3.47 -6.37
N ARG A 151 -1.91 -4.03 -6.93
CA ARG A 151 -1.99 -4.92 -8.11
C ARG A 151 -2.56 -6.30 -7.77
N PHE A 152 -2.66 -6.64 -6.49
CA PHE A 152 -3.28 -7.89 -6.03
C PHE A 152 -4.75 -7.65 -5.69
N PRO A 153 -5.72 -8.16 -6.48
CA PRO A 153 -7.15 -7.99 -6.22
C PRO A 153 -7.54 -8.44 -4.82
N THR A 154 -7.04 -9.59 -4.36
CA THR A 154 -7.26 -10.11 -3.02
C THR A 154 -6.87 -9.13 -1.90
N MET A 155 -5.80 -8.36 -2.11
CA MET A 155 -5.40 -7.33 -1.15
C MET A 155 -6.34 -6.13 -1.16
N VAL A 156 -6.80 -5.73 -2.34
CA VAL A 156 -7.77 -4.65 -2.51
C VAL A 156 -9.11 -5.03 -1.86
N GLU A 157 -9.60 -6.23 -2.12
CA GLU A 157 -10.82 -6.77 -1.53
C GLU A 157 -10.75 -6.76 0.00
N ALA A 158 -9.70 -7.32 0.58
CA ALA A 158 -9.53 -7.39 2.03
C ALA A 158 -9.39 -6.00 2.69
N LEU A 159 -8.75 -5.03 2.02
CA LEU A 159 -8.71 -3.65 2.49
C LEU A 159 -10.08 -2.97 2.39
N THR A 160 -10.81 -3.20 1.30
CA THR A 160 -12.16 -2.66 1.09
C THR A 160 -13.14 -3.18 2.13
N GLU A 161 -13.09 -4.48 2.44
CA GLU A 161 -13.85 -5.05 3.55
C GLU A 161 -13.58 -4.35 4.88
N GLY A 162 -12.31 -4.09 5.17
CA GLY A 162 -11.90 -3.45 6.42
C GLY A 162 -12.20 -1.95 6.51
N LEU A 163 -12.35 -1.26 5.38
CA LEU A 163 -12.61 0.19 5.28
C LEU A 163 -14.09 0.51 5.10
N GLY A 164 -14.86 -0.38 4.47
CA GLY A 164 -16.25 -0.13 4.07
C GLY A 164 -16.35 0.73 2.80
N ASP A 165 -17.35 1.58 2.73
CA ASP A 165 -17.64 2.42 1.57
C ASP A 165 -16.59 3.53 1.36
N GLY A 166 -16.58 4.06 0.12
CA GLY A 166 -15.72 5.19 -0.25
C GLY A 166 -14.27 4.81 -0.55
N VAL A 167 -14.03 3.58 -1.04
CA VAL A 167 -12.70 3.11 -1.44
C VAL A 167 -12.49 3.31 -2.94
N ASN A 168 -11.44 4.04 -3.29
CA ASN A 168 -11.00 4.29 -4.65
C ASN A 168 -9.64 3.61 -4.89
N VAL A 169 -9.50 2.94 -6.03
CA VAL A 169 -8.26 2.30 -6.46
C VAL A 169 -7.99 2.66 -7.92
N PRO A 170 -6.82 3.22 -8.25
CA PRO A 170 -6.46 3.47 -9.65
C PRO A 170 -6.44 2.18 -10.46
N GLU A 171 -6.83 2.25 -11.74
CA GLU A 171 -6.87 1.08 -12.62
C GLU A 171 -5.47 0.61 -13.03
N GLY A 172 -5.30 -0.69 -13.13
CA GLY A 172 -4.11 -1.35 -13.64
C GLY A 172 -2.82 -0.89 -12.96
N ASP A 173 -1.81 -0.57 -13.75
CA ASP A 173 -0.50 -0.16 -13.25
C ASP A 173 -0.47 1.28 -12.68
N LEU A 174 -1.54 2.06 -12.86
CA LEU A 174 -1.62 3.40 -12.28
C LEU A 174 -1.50 3.38 -10.75
N VAL A 175 -1.87 2.28 -10.10
CA VAL A 175 -1.70 2.12 -8.65
C VAL A 175 -0.26 2.39 -8.19
N GLN A 176 0.74 1.97 -8.97
CA GLN A 176 2.16 2.18 -8.64
C GLN A 176 2.74 3.45 -9.24
N TYR A 177 2.11 4.02 -10.29
CA TYR A 177 2.57 5.24 -10.94
C TYR A 177 1.86 6.50 -10.45
N THR A 178 0.93 6.40 -9.51
CA THR A 178 0.19 7.54 -8.94
C THR A 178 1.12 8.62 -8.40
N GLY A 179 2.23 8.25 -7.75
CA GLY A 179 3.23 9.20 -7.29
C GLY A 179 3.94 9.95 -8.42
N ALA A 180 4.25 9.27 -9.53
CA ALA A 180 4.85 9.90 -10.71
C ALA A 180 3.87 10.87 -11.38
N LEU A 181 2.59 10.48 -11.49
CA LEU A 181 1.52 11.33 -12.00
C LEU A 181 1.38 12.61 -11.16
N GLY A 182 1.42 12.48 -9.83
CA GLY A 182 1.37 13.63 -8.93
C GLY A 182 2.58 14.55 -9.05
N ALA A 183 3.78 14.00 -9.24
CA ALA A 183 4.98 14.79 -9.50
C ALA A 183 4.88 15.56 -10.81
N ALA A 184 4.40 14.93 -11.89
CA ALA A 184 4.18 15.56 -13.18
C ALA A 184 3.14 16.69 -13.09
N THR A 185 2.04 16.47 -12.39
CA THR A 185 1.00 17.47 -12.16
C THR A 185 1.55 18.70 -11.43
N LEU A 186 2.35 18.49 -10.39
CA LEU A 186 3.00 19.59 -9.65
C LEU A 186 4.02 20.34 -10.50
N ALA A 187 4.79 19.64 -11.34
CA ALA A 187 5.72 20.27 -12.27
C ALA A 187 4.99 21.16 -13.26
N ARG A 188 3.93 20.65 -13.89
CA ARG A 188 3.08 21.43 -14.82
C ARG A 188 2.52 22.71 -14.17
N GLN A 189 1.92 22.59 -12.99
CA GLN A 189 1.36 23.74 -12.26
C GLN A 189 2.41 24.82 -11.94
N ARG A 190 3.66 24.43 -11.73
CA ARG A 190 4.74 25.39 -11.49
C ARG A 190 5.24 26.07 -12.76
N LEU A 191 5.29 25.37 -13.88
CA LEU A 191 5.62 25.95 -15.18
C LEU A 191 4.57 26.98 -15.58
N GLU A 192 3.28 26.67 -15.46
CA GLU A 192 2.18 27.57 -15.75
C GLU A 192 2.26 28.87 -14.92
N LYS A 193 2.67 28.80 -13.65
CA LYS A 193 2.87 29.96 -12.77
C LYS A 193 4.12 30.79 -13.07
N ARG A 194 5.10 30.24 -13.79
CA ARG A 194 6.33 30.96 -14.18
C ARG A 194 6.24 31.60 -15.56
N GLY A 195 5.35 31.11 -16.40
CA GLY A 195 5.17 31.60 -17.79
C GLY A 195 4.04 32.62 -17.95
N GLY A 196 3.33 32.98 -16.90
CA GLY A 196 2.40 34.08 -16.81
C GLY A 196 2.95 35.19 -15.87
#